data_fd3d2a6bb8e6123143f293dc7a52da9d
#
_entry.id   fd3d2a6bb8e6123143f293dc7a52da9d
#
_cell.length_a   1.000
_cell.length_b   1.000
_cell.length_c   1.000
_cell.angle_alpha   90.00
_cell.angle_beta   90.00
_cell.angle_gamma   90.00
#
_symmetry.space_group_name_H-M   'P 1'
#
loop_
_entity.id
_entity.type
_entity.pdbx_description
1 polymer ?
#
loop_
_entity_poly.entity_id
_entity_poly.type
_entity_poly.pdbx_seq_one_letter_code
_entity_poly.pdbx_strand_id
1 'polypeptide(L)'
;LPGQGDYINPKFLGKERDTIITGYVTDIITDLTIDWFKNKRDDSKPFLMMYLHKAPHRAWWPRADKFAEFYEKEFPEPKTLFDDYSNRGTAAKSAEMNLLTHMRYMEDSKVWPSTIKEMGGAEPEIVYVNERKNLVRSKPNQFFSRYGRANDSQKAEYDITLNKISDDFKKNWPTMN
;
A
#
# COMPACT_ATOMS: atom_id res chain seq x y z
N LEU A 1 -7.59 -13.25 -8.71
CA LEU A 1 -6.67 -13.09 -7.58
C LEU A 1 -7.29 -13.73 -6.34
N PRO A 2 -6.52 -14.51 -5.53
CA PRO A 2 -7.03 -15.03 -4.27
C PRO A 2 -7.17 -13.89 -3.25
N GLY A 3 -8.28 -13.88 -2.52
CA GLY A 3 -8.58 -12.85 -1.53
C GLY A 3 -8.47 -11.44 -2.14
N GLN A 4 -7.66 -10.59 -1.48
CA GLN A 4 -7.43 -9.21 -1.94
C GLN A 4 -6.30 -9.11 -2.98
N GLY A 5 -5.64 -10.21 -3.32
CA GLY A 5 -4.49 -10.24 -4.21
C GLY A 5 -3.24 -9.54 -3.65
N ASP A 6 -2.17 -9.57 -4.43
CA ASP A 6 -0.88 -8.95 -4.11
C ASP A 6 -0.51 -7.89 -5.14
N TYR A 7 0.28 -6.89 -4.73
CA TYR A 7 0.76 -5.83 -5.63
C TYR A 7 1.91 -6.30 -6.53
N ILE A 8 2.81 -7.10 -5.95
CA ILE A 8 4.03 -7.57 -6.61
C ILE A 8 3.90 -9.07 -6.87
N ASN A 9 4.22 -9.50 -8.08
CA ASN A 9 4.23 -10.90 -8.51
C ASN A 9 2.94 -11.64 -8.08
N PRO A 10 1.76 -11.13 -8.48
CA PRO A 10 0.49 -11.64 -8.01
C PRO A 10 0.23 -13.08 -8.49
N LYS A 11 -0.45 -13.84 -7.65
CA LYS A 11 -1.00 -15.14 -8.01
C LYS A 11 -2.38 -14.95 -8.64
N PHE A 12 -2.60 -15.51 -9.80
CA PHE A 12 -3.89 -15.58 -10.47
C PHE A 12 -4.45 -16.99 -10.37
N LEU A 13 -5.73 -17.10 -10.06
CA LEU A 13 -6.45 -18.36 -10.07
C LEU A 13 -6.98 -18.61 -11.48
N GLY A 14 -6.58 -19.70 -12.10
CA GLY A 14 -7.06 -20.13 -13.40
C GLY A 14 -8.03 -21.31 -13.28
N LYS A 15 -8.77 -21.59 -14.35
CA LYS A 15 -9.65 -22.78 -14.40
C LYS A 15 -8.86 -24.08 -14.27
N GLU A 16 -7.71 -24.15 -14.94
CA GLU A 16 -6.90 -25.37 -15.02
C GLU A 16 -5.75 -25.35 -14.00
N ARG A 17 -5.14 -24.18 -13.81
CA ARG A 17 -4.01 -24.00 -12.89
C ARG A 17 -3.89 -22.58 -12.39
N ASP A 18 -3.35 -22.46 -11.20
CA ASP A 18 -2.91 -21.19 -10.65
C ASP A 18 -1.58 -20.77 -11.26
N THR A 19 -1.40 -19.47 -11.48
CA THR A 19 -0.18 -18.93 -12.08
C THR A 19 0.28 -17.70 -11.30
N ILE A 20 1.59 -17.63 -11.03
CA ILE A 20 2.23 -16.40 -10.53
C ILE A 20 2.82 -15.69 -11.76
N ILE A 21 2.44 -14.43 -11.93
CA ILE A 21 2.96 -13.59 -13.01
C ILE A 21 3.91 -12.57 -12.40
N THR A 22 5.14 -12.54 -12.89
CA THR A 22 6.14 -11.56 -12.44
C THR A 22 5.77 -10.17 -12.94
N GLY A 23 5.77 -9.18 -12.04
CA GLY A 23 5.50 -7.79 -12.34
C GLY A 23 4.57 -7.11 -11.34
N TYR A 24 4.11 -5.93 -11.70
CA TYR A 24 3.19 -5.13 -10.89
C TYR A 24 1.74 -5.41 -11.30
N VAL A 25 0.89 -5.69 -10.32
CA VAL A 25 -0.48 -6.20 -10.56
C VAL A 25 -1.33 -5.29 -11.45
N THR A 26 -1.20 -3.97 -11.32
CA THR A 26 -1.98 -3.03 -12.14
C THR A 26 -1.60 -3.13 -13.60
N ASP A 27 -0.30 -3.19 -13.92
CA ASP A 27 0.20 -3.33 -15.28
C ASP A 27 -0.26 -4.68 -15.87
N ILE A 28 -0.09 -5.77 -15.12
CA ILE A 28 -0.50 -7.12 -15.54
C ILE A 28 -2.01 -7.17 -15.85
N ILE A 29 -2.86 -6.64 -14.98
CA ILE A 29 -4.31 -6.64 -15.21
C ILE A 29 -4.66 -5.78 -16.43
N THR A 30 -3.95 -4.66 -16.63
CA THR A 30 -4.14 -3.79 -17.80
C THR A 30 -3.79 -4.53 -19.08
N ASP A 31 -2.62 -5.17 -19.13
CA ASP A 31 -2.17 -5.92 -20.30
C ASP A 31 -3.10 -7.09 -20.64
N LEU A 32 -3.53 -7.85 -19.63
CA LEU A 32 -4.50 -8.93 -19.81
C LEU A 32 -5.85 -8.41 -20.34
N THR A 33 -6.27 -7.24 -19.89
CA THR A 33 -7.52 -6.60 -20.35
C THR A 33 -7.39 -6.15 -21.79
N ILE A 34 -6.28 -5.51 -22.16
CA ILE A 34 -6.00 -5.08 -23.54
C ILE A 34 -5.89 -6.29 -24.46
N ASP A 35 -5.21 -7.35 -24.03
CA ASP A 35 -5.12 -8.59 -24.81
C ASP A 35 -6.50 -9.21 -25.07
N TRP A 36 -7.36 -9.22 -24.03
CA TRP A 36 -8.72 -9.73 -24.21
C TRP A 36 -9.50 -8.90 -25.23
N PHE A 37 -9.43 -7.57 -25.16
CA PHE A 37 -10.11 -6.68 -26.12
C PHE A 37 -9.62 -6.89 -27.56
N LYS A 38 -8.32 -7.02 -27.75
CA LYS A 38 -7.72 -7.11 -29.07
C LYS A 38 -7.80 -8.48 -29.72
N ASN A 39 -7.69 -9.54 -28.90
CA ASN A 39 -7.39 -10.86 -29.40
C ASN A 39 -8.40 -11.96 -29.02
N LYS A 40 -9.28 -11.70 -28.05
CA LYS A 40 -10.14 -12.75 -27.47
C LYS A 40 -11.62 -12.41 -27.46
N ARG A 41 -11.95 -11.16 -27.64
CA ARG A 41 -13.34 -10.70 -27.66
C ARG A 41 -14.04 -11.17 -28.95
N ASP A 42 -15.25 -11.65 -28.83
CA ASP A 42 -16.16 -11.86 -29.96
C ASP A 42 -16.83 -10.53 -30.32
N ASP A 43 -16.39 -9.89 -31.40
CA ASP A 43 -16.86 -8.57 -31.80
C ASP A 43 -18.33 -8.56 -32.27
N SER A 44 -18.90 -9.74 -32.55
CA SER A 44 -20.31 -9.88 -32.91
C SER A 44 -21.27 -9.85 -31.72
N LYS A 45 -20.77 -9.87 -30.50
CA LYS A 45 -21.56 -9.95 -29.27
C LYS A 45 -21.36 -8.74 -28.36
N PRO A 46 -22.43 -8.29 -27.69
CA PRO A 46 -22.30 -7.32 -26.61
C PRO A 46 -21.51 -7.94 -25.45
N PHE A 47 -20.81 -7.12 -24.68
CA PHE A 47 -20.06 -7.57 -23.50
C PHE A 47 -20.24 -6.61 -22.33
N LEU A 48 -19.99 -7.13 -21.14
CA LEU A 48 -19.78 -6.37 -19.90
C LEU A 48 -18.43 -6.77 -19.33
N MET A 49 -17.59 -5.78 -19.01
CA MET A 49 -16.30 -6.00 -18.35
C MET A 49 -16.24 -5.24 -17.03
N MET A 50 -15.90 -5.94 -15.98
CA MET A 50 -15.58 -5.34 -14.67
C MET A 50 -14.06 -5.26 -14.55
N TYR A 51 -13.51 -4.06 -14.78
CA TYR A 51 -12.07 -3.79 -14.71
C TYR A 51 -11.69 -3.31 -13.32
N LEU A 52 -11.35 -4.26 -12.44
CA LEU A 52 -11.16 -4.04 -11.01
C LEU A 52 -9.70 -4.19 -10.62
N HIS A 53 -9.11 -3.10 -10.12
CA HIS A 53 -7.75 -3.09 -9.63
C HIS A 53 -7.66 -3.35 -8.13
N LYS A 54 -6.49 -3.87 -7.70
CA LYS A 54 -6.16 -3.94 -6.28
C LYS A 54 -5.91 -2.54 -5.69
N ALA A 55 -5.23 -1.68 -6.41
CA ALA A 55 -5.01 -0.31 -5.99
C ALA A 55 -6.35 0.48 -5.92
N PRO A 56 -6.55 1.32 -4.91
CA PRO A 56 -5.65 1.74 -3.84
C PRO A 56 -5.87 1.02 -2.50
N HIS A 57 -6.05 -0.29 -2.48
CA HIS A 57 -6.30 -1.03 -1.24
C HIS A 57 -5.08 -1.02 -0.30
N ARG A 58 -5.30 -0.75 0.98
CA ARG A 58 -4.28 -0.84 2.03
C ARG A 58 -3.75 -2.30 2.18
N ALA A 59 -2.50 -2.59 2.48
CA ALA A 59 -1.41 -1.63 2.62
C ALA A 59 -0.83 -1.37 1.24
N TRP A 60 -0.84 -0.13 0.88
CA TRP A 60 -0.41 0.32 -0.45
C TRP A 60 1.03 -0.11 -0.74
N TRP A 61 1.27 -0.58 -1.96
CA TRP A 61 2.62 -0.90 -2.42
C TRP A 61 2.72 -0.41 -3.86
N PRO A 62 3.24 0.79 -4.08
CA PRO A 62 3.32 1.37 -5.42
C PRO A 62 4.36 0.65 -6.28
N ARG A 63 4.28 0.81 -7.60
CA ARG A 63 5.34 0.37 -8.51
C ARG A 63 6.63 1.14 -8.18
N ALA A 64 7.80 0.48 -8.25
CA ALA A 64 9.06 1.02 -7.71
C ALA A 64 9.44 2.39 -8.31
N ASP A 65 9.31 2.55 -9.64
CA ASP A 65 9.58 3.83 -10.32
C ASP A 65 8.62 4.94 -9.88
N LYS A 66 7.33 4.62 -9.71
CA LYS A 66 6.35 5.58 -9.22
C LYS A 66 6.55 5.90 -7.74
N PHE A 67 6.99 4.93 -6.96
CA PHE A 67 7.34 5.16 -5.57
C PHE A 67 8.47 6.18 -5.43
N ALA A 68 9.55 6.01 -6.20
CA ALA A 68 10.65 6.95 -6.26
C ALA A 68 10.19 8.35 -6.75
N GLU A 69 9.44 8.39 -7.86
CA GLU A 69 8.93 9.65 -8.44
C GLU A 69 8.08 10.43 -7.44
N PHE A 70 7.14 9.77 -6.77
CA PHE A 70 6.22 10.45 -5.85
C PHE A 70 6.86 10.78 -4.51
N TYR A 71 7.90 10.06 -4.11
CA TYR A 71 8.65 10.38 -2.90
C TYR A 71 9.40 11.72 -3.00
N GLU A 72 9.87 12.08 -4.19
CA GLU A 72 10.57 13.34 -4.45
C GLU A 72 9.61 14.53 -4.67
N LYS A 73 8.30 14.32 -4.67
CA LYS A 73 7.31 15.38 -4.88
C LYS A 73 6.85 15.99 -3.57
N GLU A 74 6.88 17.30 -3.49
CA GLU A 74 6.16 18.03 -2.46
C GLU A 74 4.67 18.09 -2.80
N PHE A 75 3.84 17.79 -1.81
CA PHE A 75 2.40 17.91 -1.90
C PHE A 75 1.94 19.07 -1.02
N PRO A 76 1.16 20.03 -1.56
CA PRO A 76 0.64 21.10 -0.74
C PRO A 76 -0.31 20.55 0.32
N GLU A 77 -0.20 21.04 1.53
CA GLU A 77 -1.14 20.69 2.58
C GLU A 77 -2.56 21.14 2.19
N PRO A 78 -3.56 20.28 2.22
CA PRO A 78 -4.93 20.68 1.96
C PRO A 78 -5.42 21.59 3.08
N LYS A 79 -6.18 22.62 2.74
CA LYS A 79 -6.76 23.57 3.73
C LYS A 79 -7.61 22.88 4.80
N THR A 80 -8.06 21.67 4.51
CA THR A 80 -8.89 20.83 5.40
C THR A 80 -8.10 19.84 6.22
N LEU A 81 -6.75 19.89 6.22
CA LEU A 81 -5.92 18.93 6.97
C LEU A 81 -6.23 18.96 8.47
N PHE A 82 -6.53 20.13 9.01
CA PHE A 82 -6.89 20.36 10.41
C PHE A 82 -8.35 20.81 10.56
N ASP A 83 -9.25 20.33 9.68
CA ASP A 83 -10.69 20.63 9.76
C ASP A 83 -11.25 20.07 11.08
N ASP A 84 -11.97 20.90 11.84
CA ASP A 84 -12.66 20.51 13.07
C ASP A 84 -13.97 19.77 12.82
N TYR A 85 -14.35 19.61 11.57
CA TYR A 85 -15.61 19.01 11.11
C TYR A 85 -16.89 19.66 11.67
N SER A 86 -16.81 20.90 12.18
CA SER A 86 -17.93 21.61 12.82
C SER A 86 -19.17 21.71 11.92
N ASN A 87 -18.96 21.86 10.61
CA ASN A 87 -20.00 21.99 9.58
C ASN A 87 -20.28 20.67 8.82
N ARG A 88 -19.90 19.52 9.38
CA ARG A 88 -20.06 18.22 8.73
C ARG A 88 -21.13 17.39 9.45
N GLY A 89 -21.64 16.38 8.74
CA GLY A 89 -22.55 15.39 9.34
C GLY A 89 -21.87 14.57 10.42
N THR A 90 -22.67 13.93 11.25
CA THR A 90 -22.21 13.13 12.40
C THR A 90 -21.17 12.08 12.04
N ALA A 91 -21.32 11.42 10.89
CA ALA A 91 -20.35 10.40 10.44
C ALA A 91 -18.93 10.96 10.27
N ALA A 92 -18.78 12.18 9.73
CA ALA A 92 -17.47 12.82 9.60
C ALA A 92 -16.89 13.21 10.95
N LYS A 93 -17.71 13.74 11.86
CA LYS A 93 -17.28 14.13 13.22
C LYS A 93 -16.86 12.92 14.08
N SER A 94 -17.53 11.79 13.90
CA SER A 94 -17.24 10.56 14.64
C SER A 94 -16.18 9.68 13.99
N ALA A 95 -15.64 10.06 12.83
CA ALA A 95 -14.57 9.31 12.17
C ALA A 95 -13.28 9.42 12.98
N GLU A 96 -12.80 8.28 13.44
CA GLU A 96 -11.59 8.21 14.28
C GLU A 96 -10.29 8.12 13.48
N MET A 97 -10.37 8.01 12.14
CA MET A 97 -9.19 7.83 11.29
C MET A 97 -8.36 9.12 11.24
N ASN A 98 -7.16 9.05 11.79
CA ASN A 98 -6.18 10.14 11.75
C ASN A 98 -4.76 9.59 11.60
N LEU A 99 -3.80 10.49 11.31
CA LEU A 99 -2.41 10.09 11.06
C LEU A 99 -1.72 9.50 12.29
N LEU A 100 -1.97 10.07 13.47
CA LEU A 100 -1.27 9.68 14.70
C LEU A 100 -1.63 8.27 15.15
N THR A 101 -2.89 7.88 15.04
CA THR A 101 -3.39 6.62 15.61
C THR A 101 -3.63 5.53 14.57
N HIS A 102 -3.72 5.89 13.28
CA HIS A 102 -4.14 4.95 12.24
C HIS A 102 -3.09 4.71 11.14
N MET A 103 -2.08 5.59 11.00
CA MET A 103 -0.92 5.35 10.13
C MET A 103 0.04 4.35 10.78
N ARG A 104 0.52 3.40 9.98
CA ARG A 104 1.52 2.40 10.40
C ARG A 104 2.82 2.70 9.68
N TYR A 105 3.87 3.04 10.42
CA TYR A 105 5.14 3.46 9.83
C TYR A 105 5.75 2.42 8.88
N MET A 106 5.72 1.14 9.24
CA MET A 106 6.24 0.08 8.39
C MET A 106 5.35 -0.19 7.17
N GLU A 107 4.04 -0.25 7.36
CA GLU A 107 3.12 -0.67 6.29
C GLU A 107 2.69 0.49 5.40
N ASP A 108 2.36 1.64 5.96
CA ASP A 108 1.82 2.77 5.22
C ASP A 108 2.93 3.73 4.79
N SER A 109 3.83 4.09 5.70
CA SER A 109 4.96 4.99 5.41
C SER A 109 6.20 4.28 4.85
N LYS A 110 6.22 2.95 4.80
CA LYS A 110 7.32 2.15 4.23
C LYS A 110 8.67 2.34 4.92
N VAL A 111 8.67 2.67 6.21
CA VAL A 111 9.90 2.69 7.01
C VAL A 111 10.34 1.27 7.29
N TRP A 112 11.65 1.00 7.14
CA TRP A 112 12.20 -0.31 7.43
C TRP A 112 11.92 -0.72 8.88
N PRO A 113 11.48 -1.96 9.13
CA PRO A 113 11.28 -2.45 10.51
C PRO A 113 12.54 -2.36 11.39
N SER A 114 13.73 -2.55 10.80
CA SER A 114 15.01 -2.36 11.49
C SER A 114 15.21 -0.93 11.98
N THR A 115 14.83 0.06 11.17
CA THR A 115 14.91 1.47 11.53
C THR A 115 14.07 1.79 12.76
N ILE A 116 12.84 1.32 12.80
CA ILE A 116 11.95 1.52 13.94
C ILE A 116 12.54 0.91 15.20
N LYS A 117 13.13 -0.30 15.10
CA LYS A 117 13.80 -0.97 16.21
C LYS A 117 15.04 -0.20 16.71
N GLU A 118 15.89 0.29 15.79
CA GLU A 118 17.08 1.07 16.12
C GLU A 118 16.76 2.36 16.88
N MET A 119 15.61 2.99 16.59
CA MET A 119 15.20 4.24 17.21
C MET A 119 14.64 4.07 18.64
N GLY A 120 14.82 2.93 19.27
CA GLY A 120 14.44 2.67 20.66
C GLY A 120 12.96 2.38 20.84
N GLY A 121 12.25 2.26 19.74
CA GLY A 121 10.91 1.73 19.79
C GLY A 121 10.97 0.23 20.03
N ALA A 122 10.46 -0.25 21.15
CA ALA A 122 9.64 -1.44 21.04
C ALA A 122 8.81 -1.20 19.79
N GLU A 123 8.75 -2.16 18.85
CA GLU A 123 7.98 -1.97 17.59
C GLU A 123 6.81 -1.03 17.87
N PRO A 124 6.68 0.13 17.20
CA PRO A 124 5.62 1.05 17.56
C PRO A 124 4.33 0.29 17.41
N GLU A 125 3.84 -0.21 18.51
CA GLU A 125 2.50 -0.72 18.60
C GLU A 125 1.61 0.49 18.41
N ILE A 126 1.29 0.80 17.15
CA ILE A 126 0.13 1.63 16.92
C ILE A 126 -1.05 0.77 17.35
N VAL A 127 -1.41 0.99 18.59
CA VAL A 127 -2.51 0.34 19.23
C VAL A 127 -3.76 1.01 18.72
N TYR A 128 -4.47 0.38 17.80
CA TYR A 128 -5.85 0.75 17.56
C TYR A 128 -6.65 0.36 18.81
N VAL A 129 -6.99 1.32 19.60
CA VAL A 129 -8.03 1.16 20.59
C VAL A 129 -9.35 1.47 19.90
N ASN A 130 -9.98 0.46 19.28
CA ASN A 130 -11.37 0.61 18.93
C ASN A 130 -12.24 0.37 20.19
N GLU A 131 -13.48 0.78 20.16
CA GLU A 131 -14.44 0.58 21.25
C GLU A 131 -14.57 -0.89 21.71
N ARG A 132 -14.10 -1.84 20.88
CA ARG A 132 -14.08 -3.27 21.17
C ARG A 132 -12.77 -3.75 21.80
N LYS A 133 -11.87 -2.85 22.17
CA LYS A 133 -10.55 -3.16 22.77
C LYS A 133 -9.66 -4.11 21.96
N ASN A 134 -9.88 -4.21 20.66
CA ASN A 134 -9.02 -5.00 19.80
C ASN A 134 -7.78 -4.19 19.43
N LEU A 135 -6.66 -4.54 20.02
CA LEU A 135 -5.35 -4.00 19.71
C LEU A 135 -4.90 -4.57 18.35
N VAL A 136 -4.92 -3.78 17.31
CA VAL A 136 -4.31 -4.18 16.02
C VAL A 136 -2.85 -3.77 16.05
N ARG A 137 -1.98 -4.72 16.30
CA ARG A 137 -0.52 -4.52 16.25
C ARG A 137 -0.06 -4.49 14.80
N SER A 138 0.70 -3.47 14.44
CA SER A 138 1.50 -3.51 13.21
C SER A 138 2.51 -4.64 13.33
N LYS A 139 2.46 -5.60 12.41
CA LYS A 139 3.36 -6.75 12.44
C LYS A 139 4.43 -6.55 11.37
N PRO A 140 5.74 -6.57 11.71
CA PRO A 140 6.82 -6.56 10.73
C PRO A 140 6.62 -7.59 9.62
N ASN A 141 6.01 -8.73 9.97
CA ASN A 141 5.65 -9.80 9.06
C ASN A 141 4.77 -9.34 7.89
N GLN A 142 3.94 -8.30 8.05
CA GLN A 142 3.13 -7.79 6.94
C GLN A 142 3.95 -7.00 5.92
N PHE A 143 4.92 -6.21 6.38
CA PHE A 143 5.89 -5.56 5.50
C PHE A 143 6.68 -6.62 4.72
N PHE A 144 7.33 -7.53 5.43
CA PHE A 144 8.18 -8.56 4.82
C PHE A 144 7.40 -9.54 3.94
N SER A 145 6.15 -9.87 4.25
CA SER A 145 5.35 -10.73 3.38
C SER A 145 5.08 -10.12 2.00
N ARG A 146 5.01 -8.81 1.90
CA ARG A 146 4.83 -8.10 0.63
C ARG A 146 6.16 -7.84 -0.08
N TYR A 147 7.14 -7.32 0.64
CA TYR A 147 8.49 -7.11 0.13
C TYR A 147 9.13 -8.43 -0.34
N GLY A 148 8.95 -9.50 0.41
CA GLY A 148 9.46 -10.83 0.08
C GLY A 148 8.89 -11.46 -1.20
N ARG A 149 7.81 -10.89 -1.77
CA ARG A 149 7.29 -11.31 -3.08
C ARG A 149 8.12 -10.77 -4.24
N ALA A 150 8.83 -9.68 -4.03
CA ALA A 150 9.74 -9.11 -5.02
C ALA A 150 10.94 -10.04 -5.23
N ASN A 151 11.34 -10.21 -6.49
CA ASN A 151 12.61 -10.84 -6.83
C ASN A 151 13.77 -9.88 -6.53
N ASP A 152 15.01 -10.34 -6.68
CA ASP A 152 16.18 -9.57 -6.28
C ASP A 152 16.33 -8.26 -7.07
N SER A 153 16.03 -8.26 -8.37
CA SER A 153 16.03 -7.04 -9.17
C SER A 153 14.98 -6.04 -8.70
N GLN A 154 13.75 -6.50 -8.46
CA GLN A 154 12.68 -5.66 -7.94
C GLN A 154 12.98 -5.12 -6.53
N LYS A 155 13.60 -5.93 -5.67
CA LYS A 155 14.05 -5.48 -4.36
C LYS A 155 15.08 -4.36 -4.46
N ALA A 156 16.08 -4.53 -5.34
CA ALA A 156 17.09 -3.50 -5.55
C ALA A 156 16.48 -2.15 -5.96
N GLU A 157 15.44 -2.15 -6.79
CA GLU A 157 14.71 -0.92 -7.15
C GLU A 157 13.96 -0.31 -5.97
N TYR A 158 13.28 -1.12 -5.17
CA TYR A 158 12.55 -0.64 -3.98
C TYR A 158 13.48 -0.15 -2.87
N ASP A 159 14.61 -0.82 -2.67
CA ASP A 159 15.56 -0.53 -1.58
C ASP A 159 16.08 0.90 -1.64
N ILE A 160 16.28 1.45 -2.84
CA ILE A 160 16.70 2.84 -3.02
C ILE A 160 15.76 3.81 -2.31
N THR A 161 14.44 3.69 -2.57
CA THR A 161 13.45 4.58 -1.97
C THR A 161 13.16 4.22 -0.52
N LEU A 162 13.10 2.94 -0.16
CA LEU A 162 12.90 2.49 1.20
C LEU A 162 14.00 2.97 2.16
N ASN A 163 15.26 2.97 1.69
CA ASN A 163 16.38 3.48 2.47
C ASN A 163 16.27 4.99 2.68
N LYS A 164 15.98 5.76 1.62
CA LYS A 164 15.75 7.21 1.73
C LYS A 164 14.64 7.54 2.75
N ILE A 165 13.50 6.89 2.65
CA ILE A 165 12.39 7.07 3.59
C ILE A 165 12.84 6.81 5.02
N SER A 166 13.59 5.73 5.24
CA SER A 166 14.04 5.34 6.57
C SER A 166 15.08 6.31 7.14
N ASP A 167 15.97 6.83 6.30
CA ASP A 167 16.94 7.83 6.70
C ASP A 167 16.26 9.17 7.03
N ASP A 168 15.31 9.60 6.23
CA ASP A 168 14.52 10.81 6.51
C ASP A 168 13.65 10.65 7.76
N PHE A 169 13.09 9.47 7.98
CA PHE A 169 12.37 9.16 9.20
C PHE A 169 13.28 9.29 10.43
N LYS A 170 14.48 8.71 10.42
CA LYS A 170 15.46 8.86 11.50
C LYS A 170 15.80 10.32 11.77
N LYS A 171 16.02 11.09 10.71
CA LYS A 171 16.39 12.50 10.80
C LYS A 171 15.29 13.35 11.43
N ASN A 172 14.04 13.08 11.10
CA ASN A 172 12.89 13.90 11.49
C ASN A 172 12.17 13.40 12.75
N TRP A 173 12.47 12.17 13.22
CA TRP A 173 11.80 11.56 14.38
C TRP A 173 11.76 12.44 15.64
N PRO A 174 12.84 13.13 16.04
CA PRO A 174 12.83 13.99 17.23
C PRO A 174 11.83 15.15 17.14
N THR A 175 11.42 15.54 15.94
CA THR A 175 10.47 16.63 15.72
C THR A 175 9.03 16.15 15.57
N MET A 176 8.82 14.85 15.53
CA MET A 176 7.50 14.21 15.38
C MET A 176 6.87 13.81 16.73
N ASN A 177 7.59 13.95 17.86
CA ASN A 177 7.14 13.61 19.22
C ASN A 177 6.63 14.83 19.98
#